data_b8054441063f6cb60066443cda8fa541
#
_entry.id   b8054441063f6cb60066443cda8fa541
#
_cell.length_a   1.000
_cell.length_b   1.000
_cell.length_c   1.000
_cell.angle_alpha   90.00
_cell.angle_beta   90.00
_cell.angle_gamma   90.00
#
_symmetry.space_group_name_H-M   'P 1'
#
loop_
_entity.id
_entity.type
_entity.pdbx_description
1 polymer ?
#
loop_
_entity_poly.entity_id
_entity_poly.type
_entity_poly.pdbx_seq_one_letter_code
_entity_poly.pdbx_strand_id
1 'polypeptide(L)'
;VITTPFSFVATTHSIWWNGIKPVFVDIDPLTCNIDPDKIEAAITPRTTAIMPVHCYGNPCDTARIQAIADKYGLKVIYDAAHAFGVDVNGKSLVEAGDMSTLSFHATKVYNTIEGGALVMHDEQTKKRIDFLKKF
;
A
#
# COMPACT_ATOMS: atom_id res chain seq x y z
N VAL A 1 2.71 3.05 -11.50
CA VAL A 1 2.17 2.36 -10.31
C VAL A 1 0.66 2.44 -10.32
N ILE A 2 -0.02 1.31 -10.12
CA ILE A 2 -1.47 1.23 -9.98
C ILE A 2 -1.86 1.56 -8.54
N THR A 3 -2.87 2.40 -8.35
CA THR A 3 -3.43 2.75 -7.04
C THR A 3 -4.93 3.08 -7.17
N THR A 4 -5.56 3.54 -6.10
CA THR A 4 -6.98 3.96 -6.08
C THR A 4 -7.10 5.47 -5.95
N PRO A 5 -8.14 6.10 -6.54
CA PRO A 5 -8.45 7.51 -6.32
C PRO A 5 -9.10 7.76 -4.94
N PHE A 6 -9.63 6.72 -4.29
CA PHE A 6 -10.29 6.83 -3.00
C PHE A 6 -9.29 6.65 -1.87
N SER A 7 -8.55 7.70 -1.56
CA SER A 7 -7.52 7.73 -0.52
C SER A 7 -7.18 9.16 -0.13
N PHE A 8 -6.43 9.32 0.95
CA PHE A 8 -5.78 10.58 1.25
C PHE A 8 -4.73 10.90 0.18
N VAL A 9 -4.58 12.17 -0.12
CA VAL A 9 -3.73 12.66 -1.22
C VAL A 9 -2.27 12.18 -1.15
N ALA A 10 -1.75 11.88 0.05
CA ALA A 10 -0.37 11.42 0.24
C ALA A 10 -0.06 10.13 -0.54
N THR A 11 -1.02 9.21 -0.68
CA THR A 11 -0.86 7.97 -1.46
C THR A 11 -0.45 8.31 -2.90
N THR A 12 -1.21 9.17 -3.56
CA THR A 12 -0.93 9.59 -4.95
C THR A 12 0.29 10.49 -5.05
N HIS A 13 0.46 11.43 -4.12
CA HIS A 13 1.60 12.36 -4.13
C HIS A 13 2.93 11.63 -3.95
N SER A 14 3.00 10.60 -3.12
CA SER A 14 4.22 9.81 -2.94
C SER A 14 4.68 9.16 -4.25
N ILE A 15 3.74 8.71 -5.09
CA ILE A 15 4.02 8.16 -6.41
C ILE A 15 4.50 9.28 -7.34
N TRP A 16 3.73 10.37 -7.41
CA TRP A 16 3.94 11.44 -8.38
C TRP A 16 5.23 12.23 -8.11
N TRP A 17 5.56 12.54 -6.86
CA TRP A 17 6.80 13.25 -6.49
C TRP A 17 8.08 12.49 -6.84
N ASN A 18 7.97 11.17 -6.98
CA ASN A 18 9.08 10.33 -7.46
C ASN A 18 9.15 10.25 -8.99
N GLY A 19 8.42 11.08 -9.73
CA GLY A 19 8.37 11.06 -11.19
C GLY A 19 7.66 9.84 -11.77
N ILE A 20 6.91 9.11 -10.95
CA ILE A 20 6.19 7.90 -11.34
C ILE A 20 4.75 8.28 -11.66
N LYS A 21 4.21 7.73 -12.77
CA LYS A 21 2.83 7.95 -13.16
C LYS A 21 1.88 7.08 -12.31
N PRO A 22 0.96 7.68 -11.53
CA PRO A 22 -0.13 6.92 -10.92
C PRO A 22 -1.15 6.53 -12.00
N VAL A 23 -1.68 5.31 -11.88
CA VAL A 23 -2.78 4.79 -12.69
C VAL A 23 -3.89 4.41 -11.73
N PHE A 24 -5.04 5.04 -11.85
CA PHE A 24 -6.15 4.83 -10.94
C PHE A 24 -7.02 3.66 -11.37
N VAL A 25 -7.33 2.82 -10.41
CA VAL A 25 -8.32 1.75 -10.49
C VAL A 25 -9.41 2.03 -9.45
N ASP A 26 -10.65 1.88 -9.86
CA ASP A 26 -11.80 2.18 -9.02
C ASP A 26 -11.91 1.20 -7.84
N ILE A 27 -12.70 1.57 -6.86
CA ILE A 27 -12.93 0.79 -5.65
C ILE A 27 -14.13 -0.16 -5.79
N ASP A 28 -14.17 -1.15 -4.94
CA ASP A 28 -15.38 -1.87 -4.58
C ASP A 28 -16.22 -0.96 -3.64
N PRO A 29 -17.49 -0.68 -3.97
CA PRO A 29 -18.30 0.27 -3.22
C PRO A 29 -18.68 -0.19 -1.81
N LEU A 30 -18.59 -1.50 -1.52
CA LEU A 30 -18.91 -2.05 -0.21
C LEU A 30 -17.73 -1.94 0.75
N THR A 31 -16.50 -2.15 0.23
CA THR A 31 -15.29 -2.16 1.05
C THR A 31 -14.53 -0.85 1.01
N CYS A 32 -14.78 0.00 0.02
CA CYS A 32 -14.00 1.20 -0.30
C CYS A 32 -12.53 0.92 -0.67
N ASN A 33 -12.14 -0.32 -0.80
CA ASN A 33 -10.81 -0.73 -1.22
C ASN A 33 -10.73 -0.89 -2.74
N ILE A 34 -9.52 -0.82 -3.28
CA ILE A 34 -9.29 -1.08 -4.71
C ILE A 34 -9.96 -2.39 -5.14
N ASP A 35 -10.68 -2.36 -6.25
CA ASP A 35 -11.37 -3.52 -6.79
C ASP A 35 -10.38 -4.43 -7.55
N PRO A 36 -10.08 -5.65 -7.03
CA PRO A 36 -9.11 -6.54 -7.68
C PRO A 36 -9.53 -6.96 -9.09
N ASP A 37 -10.83 -7.01 -9.40
CA ASP A 37 -11.33 -7.38 -10.73
C ASP A 37 -10.95 -6.36 -11.81
N LYS A 38 -10.63 -5.13 -11.41
CA LYS A 38 -10.27 -4.05 -12.32
C LYS A 38 -8.76 -3.86 -12.48
N ILE A 39 -7.94 -4.47 -11.63
CA ILE A 39 -6.48 -4.23 -11.60
C ILE A 39 -5.83 -4.72 -12.89
N GLU A 40 -6.13 -5.93 -13.34
CA GLU A 40 -5.46 -6.54 -14.51
C GLU A 40 -5.64 -5.69 -15.78
N ALA A 41 -6.83 -5.09 -15.97
CA ALA A 41 -7.11 -4.24 -17.13
C ALA A 41 -6.26 -2.96 -17.17
N ALA A 42 -5.72 -2.53 -16.02
CA ALA A 42 -4.87 -1.36 -15.91
C ALA A 42 -3.36 -1.66 -16.04
N ILE A 43 -2.99 -2.94 -16.10
CA ILE A 43 -1.58 -3.37 -16.22
C ILE A 43 -1.07 -3.11 -17.63
N THR A 44 0.11 -2.55 -17.72
CA THR A 44 0.84 -2.33 -18.98
C THR A 44 2.30 -2.79 -18.80
N PRO A 45 3.09 -2.93 -19.89
CA PRO A 45 4.52 -3.25 -19.79
C PRO A 45 5.34 -2.26 -18.95
N ARG A 46 4.79 -1.08 -18.63
CA ARG A 46 5.41 -0.07 -17.77
C ARG A 46 4.96 -0.13 -16.32
N THR A 47 4.03 -1.02 -15.98
CA THR A 47 3.56 -1.21 -14.60
C THR A 47 4.61 -1.94 -13.80
N THR A 48 4.99 -1.40 -12.66
CA THR A 48 6.03 -1.98 -11.78
C THR A 48 5.52 -2.35 -10.40
N ALA A 49 4.43 -1.73 -9.95
CA ALA A 49 3.88 -1.97 -8.63
C ALA A 49 2.39 -1.68 -8.56
N ILE A 50 1.76 -2.25 -7.54
CA ILE A 50 0.41 -1.93 -7.08
C ILE A 50 0.55 -1.31 -5.69
N MET A 51 -0.12 -0.16 -5.46
CA MET A 51 -0.18 0.50 -4.15
C MET A 51 -1.65 0.56 -3.70
N PRO A 52 -2.17 -0.52 -3.10
CA PRO A 52 -3.51 -0.55 -2.55
C PRO A 52 -3.56 0.20 -1.21
N VAL A 53 -4.77 0.60 -0.81
CA VAL A 53 -5.00 1.28 0.47
C VAL A 53 -5.95 0.43 1.31
N HIS A 54 -5.58 0.12 2.55
CA HIS A 54 -6.49 -0.47 3.54
C HIS A 54 -7.40 0.63 4.09
N CYS A 55 -8.44 0.95 3.31
CA CYS A 55 -9.29 2.10 3.56
C CYS A 55 -10.01 1.97 4.90
N TYR A 56 -9.86 2.98 5.78
CA TYR A 56 -10.39 2.97 7.15
C TYR A 56 -9.93 1.78 8.01
N GLY A 57 -8.83 1.11 7.65
CA GLY A 57 -8.38 -0.12 8.30
C GLY A 57 -9.10 -1.38 7.82
N ASN A 58 -10.01 -1.26 6.84
CA ASN A 58 -10.68 -2.39 6.24
C ASN A 58 -9.69 -3.15 5.31
N PRO A 59 -9.50 -4.47 5.50
CA PRO A 59 -8.53 -5.22 4.71
C PRO A 59 -8.89 -5.24 3.21
N CYS A 60 -7.92 -4.92 2.36
CA CYS A 60 -8.02 -5.28 0.94
C CYS A 60 -8.07 -6.80 0.78
N ASP A 61 -8.53 -7.28 -0.36
CA ASP A 61 -8.35 -8.69 -0.74
C ASP A 61 -6.87 -8.95 -1.08
N THR A 62 -6.08 -9.12 -0.03
CA THR A 62 -4.63 -9.26 -0.13
C THR A 62 -4.22 -10.49 -0.91
N ALA A 63 -5.01 -11.58 -0.83
CA ALA A 63 -4.72 -12.81 -1.54
C ALA A 63 -4.87 -12.64 -3.06
N ARG A 64 -5.94 -12.00 -3.52
CA ARG A 64 -6.15 -11.74 -4.95
C ARG A 64 -5.16 -10.74 -5.50
N ILE A 65 -4.88 -9.67 -4.76
CA ILE A 65 -3.90 -8.66 -5.17
C ILE A 65 -2.50 -9.29 -5.30
N GLN A 66 -2.11 -10.15 -4.34
CA GLN A 66 -0.83 -10.85 -4.40
C GLN A 66 -0.77 -11.80 -5.61
N ALA A 67 -1.83 -12.57 -5.87
CA ALA A 67 -1.89 -13.46 -7.03
C ALA A 67 -1.73 -12.70 -8.37
N ILE A 68 -2.34 -11.51 -8.48
CA ILE A 68 -2.15 -10.64 -9.65
C ILE A 68 -0.70 -10.16 -9.72
N ALA A 69 -0.16 -9.68 -8.61
CA ALA A 69 1.22 -9.19 -8.58
C ALA A 69 2.23 -10.27 -8.98
N ASP A 70 2.07 -11.49 -8.46
CA ASP A 70 2.93 -12.63 -8.79
C ASP A 70 2.84 -13.00 -10.27
N LYS A 71 1.63 -13.02 -10.83
CA LYS A 71 1.38 -13.31 -12.26
C LYS A 71 2.11 -12.33 -13.19
N TYR A 72 2.20 -11.07 -12.80
CA TYR A 72 2.78 -10.01 -13.64
C TYR A 72 4.16 -9.52 -13.17
N GLY A 73 4.74 -10.14 -12.13
CA GLY A 73 6.04 -9.75 -11.58
C GLY A 73 6.04 -8.35 -10.96
N LEU A 74 4.93 -7.93 -10.36
CA LEU A 74 4.76 -6.60 -9.77
C LEU A 74 5.09 -6.62 -8.28
N LYS A 75 5.48 -5.47 -7.74
CA LYS A 75 5.59 -5.25 -6.30
C LYS A 75 4.27 -4.77 -5.70
N VAL A 76 4.01 -5.14 -4.44
CA VAL A 76 2.84 -4.68 -3.70
C VAL A 76 3.29 -3.88 -2.49
N ILE A 77 2.89 -2.60 -2.44
CA ILE A 77 3.19 -1.69 -1.34
C ILE A 77 1.85 -1.20 -0.78
N TYR A 78 1.49 -1.62 0.43
CA TYR A 78 0.24 -1.21 1.04
C TYR A 78 0.35 0.17 1.72
N ASP A 79 -0.56 1.06 1.40
CA ASP A 79 -0.89 2.18 2.28
C ASP A 79 -1.75 1.63 3.42
N ALA A 80 -1.10 1.39 4.54
CA ALA A 80 -1.70 0.86 5.75
C ALA A 80 -1.84 1.93 6.84
N ALA A 81 -1.95 3.21 6.44
CA ALA A 81 -2.03 4.36 7.36
C ALA A 81 -3.14 4.24 8.40
N HIS A 82 -4.18 3.44 8.15
CA HIS A 82 -5.30 3.19 9.05
C HIS A 82 -5.31 1.76 9.64
N ALA A 83 -4.32 0.93 9.35
CA ALA A 83 -4.35 -0.50 9.64
C ALA A 83 -3.53 -0.92 10.87
N PHE A 84 -3.14 0.03 11.73
CA PHE A 84 -2.43 -0.31 12.96
C PHE A 84 -3.29 -1.20 13.87
N GLY A 85 -2.75 -2.35 14.26
CA GLY A 85 -3.44 -3.30 15.14
C GLY A 85 -4.56 -4.09 14.49
N VAL A 86 -4.69 -4.06 13.16
CA VAL A 86 -5.66 -4.87 12.43
C VAL A 86 -5.06 -6.24 12.12
N ASP A 87 -5.76 -7.28 12.55
CA ASP A 87 -5.40 -8.67 12.26
C ASP A 87 -6.43 -9.34 11.34
N VAL A 88 -5.93 -10.18 10.43
CA VAL A 88 -6.74 -11.00 9.54
C VAL A 88 -6.29 -12.45 9.67
N ASN A 89 -7.19 -13.32 10.11
CA ASN A 89 -6.90 -14.75 10.31
C ASN A 89 -5.65 -15.00 11.21
N GLY A 90 -5.45 -14.18 12.25
CA GLY A 90 -4.35 -14.30 13.20
C GLY A 90 -3.00 -13.79 12.69
N LYS A 91 -2.99 -13.05 11.58
CA LYS A 91 -1.79 -12.38 11.06
C LYS A 91 -2.04 -10.88 10.99
N SER A 92 -1.02 -10.11 11.33
CA SER A 92 -1.13 -8.66 11.22
C SER A 92 -1.28 -8.23 9.76
N LEU A 93 -2.26 -7.37 9.49
CA LEU A 93 -2.55 -6.90 8.14
C LEU A 93 -1.36 -6.18 7.50
N VAL A 94 -0.52 -5.53 8.30
CA VAL A 94 0.66 -4.80 7.82
C VAL A 94 1.79 -5.71 7.31
N GLU A 95 1.66 -7.02 7.51
CA GLU A 95 2.59 -8.01 6.95
C GLU A 95 2.27 -8.39 5.49
N ALA A 96 1.16 -7.90 4.93
CA ALA A 96 0.78 -8.19 3.56
C ALA A 96 1.67 -7.45 2.54
N GLY A 97 1.87 -8.07 1.38
CA GLY A 97 2.66 -7.52 0.28
C GLY A 97 4.17 -7.51 0.51
N ASP A 98 4.89 -6.75 -0.30
CA ASP A 98 6.35 -6.56 -0.15
C ASP A 98 6.68 -5.52 0.93
N MET A 99 5.79 -4.55 1.14
CA MET A 99 5.98 -3.46 2.10
C MET A 99 4.64 -2.85 2.50
N SER A 100 4.57 -2.33 3.73
CA SER A 100 3.44 -1.52 4.20
C SER A 100 3.91 -0.23 4.84
N THR A 101 3.14 0.86 4.66
CA THR A 101 3.39 2.14 5.32
C THR A 101 2.33 2.39 6.39
N LEU A 102 2.76 2.78 7.57
CA LEU A 102 1.92 3.18 8.69
C LEU A 102 2.04 4.67 8.96
N SER A 103 0.94 5.29 9.34
CA SER A 103 0.92 6.68 9.83
C SER A 103 0.64 6.71 11.32
N PHE A 104 1.44 7.47 12.04
CA PHE A 104 1.25 7.78 13.47
C PHE A 104 0.91 9.27 13.69
N HIS A 105 0.38 9.91 12.65
CA HIS A 105 -0.15 11.27 12.75
C HIS A 105 -1.25 11.35 13.81
N ALA A 106 -1.42 12.52 14.43
CA ALA A 106 -2.34 12.77 15.55
C ALA A 106 -3.79 12.30 15.32
N THR A 107 -4.25 12.20 14.07
CA THR A 107 -5.61 11.74 13.72
C THR A 107 -5.78 10.22 13.72
N LYS A 108 -4.70 9.44 13.87
CA LYS A 108 -4.76 7.97 13.80
C LYS A 108 -5.15 7.36 15.15
N VAL A 109 -5.69 6.13 15.11
CA VAL A 109 -6.06 5.35 16.31
C VAL A 109 -4.87 5.20 17.25
N TYR A 110 -3.70 4.84 16.72
CA TYR A 110 -2.43 4.93 17.44
C TYR A 110 -1.63 6.09 16.83
N ASN A 111 -1.17 6.99 17.68
CA ASN A 111 -0.44 8.16 17.21
C ASN A 111 0.69 8.56 18.16
N THR A 112 1.64 9.28 17.61
CA THR A 112 2.77 9.89 18.31
C THR A 112 2.85 11.40 18.01
N ILE A 113 1.68 12.03 17.77
CA ILE A 113 1.48 13.39 17.26
C ILE A 113 1.91 13.44 15.79
N GLU A 114 3.18 13.22 15.52
CA GLU A 114 3.76 13.01 14.20
C GLU A 114 4.59 11.72 14.20
N GLY A 115 4.57 11.00 13.10
CA GLY A 115 5.33 9.78 12.97
C GLY A 115 4.76 8.81 11.94
N GLY A 116 5.50 7.76 11.71
CA GLY A 116 5.12 6.66 10.82
C GLY A 116 6.12 5.53 10.87
N ALA A 117 5.77 4.43 10.25
CA ALA A 117 6.65 3.28 10.12
C ALA A 117 6.54 2.66 8.73
N LEU A 118 7.60 1.96 8.35
CA LEU A 118 7.63 1.08 7.19
C LEU A 118 7.82 -0.35 7.69
N VAL A 119 6.96 -1.25 7.26
CA VAL A 119 7.08 -2.69 7.50
C VAL A 119 7.58 -3.34 6.23
N MET A 120 8.58 -4.18 6.34
CA MET A 120 9.23 -4.90 5.24
C MET A 120 9.78 -6.23 5.73
N HIS A 121 10.05 -7.16 4.81
CA HIS A 121 10.35 -8.55 5.14
C HIS A 121 11.83 -8.92 5.06
N ASP A 122 12.69 -8.04 4.52
CA ASP A 122 14.09 -8.37 4.33
C ASP A 122 15.04 -7.25 4.79
N GLU A 123 16.18 -7.68 5.30
CA GLU A 123 17.21 -6.81 5.86
C GLU A 123 17.91 -5.95 4.79
N GLN A 124 17.95 -6.41 3.53
CA GLN A 124 18.58 -5.66 2.45
C GLN A 124 17.74 -4.43 2.09
N THR A 125 16.43 -4.60 1.94
CA THR A 125 15.47 -3.51 1.74
C THR A 125 15.53 -2.53 2.90
N LYS A 126 15.57 -3.03 4.14
CA LYS A 126 15.71 -2.19 5.33
C LYS A 126 16.97 -1.32 5.27
N LYS A 127 18.13 -1.90 5.00
CA LYS A 127 19.41 -1.16 4.90
C LYS A 127 19.36 -0.08 3.82
N ARG A 128 18.74 -0.39 2.67
CA ARG A 128 18.59 0.58 1.58
C ARG A 128 17.69 1.75 1.99
N ILE A 129 16.58 1.48 2.66
CA ILE A 129 15.67 2.52 3.16
C ILE A 129 16.35 3.36 4.23
N ASP A 130 17.06 2.74 5.17
CA ASP A 130 17.82 3.45 6.19
C ASP A 130 18.88 4.37 5.58
N PHE A 131 19.50 3.96 4.49
CA PHE A 131 20.41 4.82 3.72
C PHE A 131 19.69 6.00 3.07
N LEU A 132 18.54 5.76 2.43
CA LEU A 132 17.76 6.79 1.76
C LEU A 132 17.13 7.82 2.71
N LYS A 133 16.92 7.45 3.97
CA LYS A 133 16.39 8.36 5.01
C LYS A 133 17.47 9.19 5.71
N LYS A 134 18.75 8.94 5.46
CA LYS A 134 19.84 9.75 6.03
C LYS A 134 19.90 11.09 5.31
N PHE A 135 19.75 12.15 6.07
CA PHE A 135 19.91 13.54 5.66
C PHE A 135 21.30 14.02 6.03
#